data_04ac083cd2078940680a8cf40e6f166b
#
_entry.id   04ac083cd2078940680a8cf40e6f166b
#
_cell.length_a   1.000
_cell.length_b   1.000
_cell.length_c   1.000
_cell.angle_alpha   90.00
_cell.angle_beta   90.00
_cell.angle_gamma   90.00
#
_symmetry.space_group_name_H-M   'P 1'
#
loop_
_entity.id
_entity.type
_entity.pdbx_description
1 polymer ?
#
loop_
_entity_poly.entity_id
_entity_poly.type
_entity_poly.pdbx_seq_one_letter_code
_entity_poly.pdbx_strand_id
1 'polypeptide(L)'
;MRSGFHRRLCLLNARLAEMCAMAADAIAQATHALLDADLLTAEGVITRQHSIAALGLQAEETAFALLALQAPVATDLRAVVSALRIAADAQRMVELAVHVAEIA
;
A
#
# COMPACT_ATOMS: atom_id res chain seq x y z
N MET A 1 19.91 -3.91 18.96
CA MET A 1 19.90 -4.01 17.49
C MET A 1 18.67 -4.75 16.99
N ARG A 2 18.43 -5.94 17.51
CA ARG A 2 17.26 -6.72 17.09
C ARG A 2 15.94 -6.05 17.44
N SER A 3 15.85 -5.40 18.60
CA SER A 3 14.65 -4.68 18.98
C SER A 3 14.38 -3.48 18.07
N GLY A 4 15.44 -2.82 17.60
CA GLY A 4 15.31 -1.73 16.63
C GLY A 4 14.81 -2.22 15.28
N PHE A 5 15.30 -3.38 14.83
CA PHE A 5 14.83 -4.00 13.61
C PHE A 5 13.34 -4.36 13.72
N HIS A 6 12.96 -5.02 14.81
CA HIS A 6 11.56 -5.42 15.02
C HIS A 6 10.62 -4.22 15.11
N ARG A 7 11.08 -3.13 15.75
CA ARG A 7 10.28 -1.91 15.82
C ARG A 7 10.02 -1.33 14.44
N ARG A 8 11.04 -1.26 13.60
CA ARG A 8 10.92 -0.75 12.24
C ARG A 8 10.08 -1.66 11.37
N LEU A 9 10.20 -2.98 11.58
CA LEU A 9 9.37 -3.95 10.87
C LEU A 9 7.91 -3.80 11.26
N CYS A 10 7.62 -3.55 12.54
CA CYS A 10 6.25 -3.28 12.99
C CYS A 10 5.69 -2.01 12.38
N LEU A 11 6.50 -0.95 12.26
CA LEU A 11 6.07 0.27 11.59
C LEU A 11 5.79 0.04 10.13
N LEU A 12 6.64 -0.75 9.46
CA LEU A 12 6.42 -1.12 8.06
C LEU A 12 5.11 -1.87 7.91
N ASN A 13 4.86 -2.86 8.76
CA ASN A 13 3.62 -3.64 8.72
C ASN A 13 2.39 -2.78 8.98
N ALA A 14 2.49 -1.80 9.87
CA ALA A 14 1.40 -0.86 10.13
C ALA A 14 1.08 -0.03 8.89
N ARG A 15 2.09 0.43 8.17
CA ARG A 15 1.89 1.16 6.91
C ARG A 15 1.28 0.29 5.83
N LEU A 16 1.69 -0.98 5.77
CA LEU A 16 1.11 -1.93 4.82
C LEU A 16 -0.37 -2.18 5.11
N ALA A 17 -0.72 -2.31 6.40
CA ALA A 17 -2.12 -2.48 6.79
C ALA A 17 -2.94 -1.25 6.37
N GLU A 18 -2.39 -0.06 6.55
CA GLU A 18 -3.03 1.18 6.11
C GLU A 18 -3.22 1.21 4.60
N MET A 19 -2.19 0.83 3.82
CA MET A 19 -2.30 0.76 2.37
C MET A 19 -3.36 -0.24 1.93
N CYS A 20 -3.42 -1.41 2.56
CA CYS A 20 -4.42 -2.43 2.24
C CYS A 20 -5.84 -1.93 2.54
N ALA A 21 -6.02 -1.24 3.66
CA ALA A 21 -7.32 -0.66 4.00
C ALA A 21 -7.73 0.41 2.99
N MET A 22 -6.80 1.26 2.57
CA MET A 22 -7.06 2.27 1.55
C MET A 22 -7.38 1.65 0.20
N ALA A 23 -6.70 0.56 -0.16
CA ALA A 23 -6.95 -0.16 -1.41
C ALA A 23 -8.34 -0.78 -1.41
N ALA A 24 -8.73 -1.41 -0.31
CA ALA A 24 -10.07 -2.00 -0.18
C ALA A 24 -11.16 -0.93 -0.29
N ASP A 25 -10.96 0.21 0.38
CA ASP A 25 -11.89 1.32 0.32
C ASP A 25 -11.99 1.91 -1.09
N ALA A 26 -10.85 2.04 -1.77
CA ALA A 26 -10.82 2.55 -3.14
C ALA A 26 -11.62 1.64 -4.08
N ILE A 27 -11.48 0.32 -3.95
CA ILE A 27 -12.22 -0.63 -4.78
C ILE A 27 -13.72 -0.54 -4.48
N ALA A 28 -14.10 -0.45 -3.22
CA ALA A 28 -15.51 -0.33 -2.82
C ALA A 28 -16.11 0.95 -3.39
N GLN A 29 -15.40 2.06 -3.29
CA GLN A 29 -15.89 3.34 -3.79
C GLN A 29 -15.91 3.41 -5.31
N ALA A 30 -14.93 2.81 -5.98
CA ALA A 30 -14.93 2.74 -7.44
C ALA A 30 -16.13 1.94 -7.95
N THR A 31 -16.46 0.84 -7.28
CA THR A 31 -17.61 0.02 -7.61
C THR A 31 -18.91 0.82 -7.41
N HIS A 32 -19.03 1.51 -6.29
CA HIS A 32 -20.18 2.37 -6.00
C HIS A 32 -20.33 3.46 -7.07
N ALA A 33 -19.21 4.12 -7.42
CA ALA A 33 -19.23 5.18 -8.43
C ALA A 33 -19.70 4.64 -9.79
N LEU A 34 -19.24 3.45 -10.16
CA LEU A 34 -19.64 2.83 -11.42
C LEU A 34 -21.13 2.48 -11.43
N LEU A 35 -21.63 1.88 -10.36
CA LEU A 35 -23.02 1.44 -10.29
C LEU A 35 -24.00 2.60 -10.22
N ASP A 36 -23.65 3.68 -9.54
CA ASP A 36 -24.50 4.84 -9.32
C ASP A 36 -24.16 6.04 -10.22
N ALA A 37 -23.17 5.88 -11.11
CA ALA A 37 -22.68 6.95 -11.99
C ALA A 37 -22.33 8.22 -11.20
N ASP A 38 -21.65 8.05 -10.06
CA ASP A 38 -21.29 9.14 -9.14
C ASP A 38 -19.90 9.67 -9.47
N LEU A 39 -19.86 10.78 -10.21
CA LEU A 39 -18.62 11.39 -10.65
C LEU A 39 -17.72 11.86 -9.50
N LEU A 40 -18.31 12.43 -8.45
CA LEU A 40 -17.53 12.93 -7.31
C LEU A 40 -16.82 11.79 -6.59
N THR A 41 -17.50 10.66 -6.40
CA THR A 41 -16.90 9.48 -5.79
C THR A 41 -15.78 8.92 -6.67
N ALA A 42 -15.99 8.90 -8.00
CA ALA A 42 -14.96 8.44 -8.94
C ALA A 42 -13.71 9.33 -8.89
N GLU A 43 -13.90 10.64 -8.85
CA GLU A 43 -12.78 11.58 -8.73
C GLU A 43 -12.03 11.41 -7.41
N GLY A 44 -12.73 11.10 -6.33
CA GLY A 44 -12.14 10.82 -5.03
C GLY A 44 -11.22 9.61 -5.07
N VAL A 45 -11.61 8.56 -5.78
CA VAL A 45 -10.79 7.36 -5.96
C VAL A 45 -9.49 7.70 -6.69
N ILE A 46 -9.61 8.47 -7.78
CA ILE A 46 -8.45 8.87 -8.58
C ILE A 46 -7.49 9.71 -7.72
N THR A 47 -8.01 10.62 -6.93
CA THR A 47 -7.21 11.46 -6.03
C THR A 47 -6.46 10.61 -4.99
N ARG A 48 -7.08 9.59 -4.45
CA ARG A 48 -6.47 8.71 -3.44
C ARG A 48 -5.28 7.93 -3.96
N GLN A 49 -5.18 7.73 -5.27
CA GLN A 49 -4.04 7.05 -5.87
C GLN A 49 -2.72 7.71 -5.47
N HIS A 50 -2.70 9.03 -5.40
CA HIS A 50 -1.47 9.77 -5.03
C HIS A 50 -1.08 9.49 -3.58
N SER A 51 -2.04 9.41 -2.66
CA SER A 51 -1.76 9.13 -1.25
C SER A 51 -1.18 7.73 -1.08
N ILE A 52 -1.72 6.74 -1.79
CA ILE A 52 -1.21 5.37 -1.73
C ILE A 52 0.18 5.27 -2.34
N ALA A 53 0.44 5.96 -3.44
CA ALA A 53 1.76 5.98 -4.04
C ALA A 53 2.81 6.53 -3.07
N ALA A 54 2.47 7.60 -2.32
CA ALA A 54 3.36 8.17 -1.32
C ALA A 54 3.64 7.18 -0.18
N LEU A 55 2.63 6.47 0.30
CA LEU A 55 2.80 5.45 1.33
C LEU A 55 3.66 4.30 0.80
N GLY A 56 3.50 3.92 -0.46
CA GLY A 56 4.31 2.89 -1.10
C GLY A 56 5.78 3.26 -1.13
N LEU A 57 6.10 4.51 -1.46
CA LEU A 57 7.48 4.98 -1.43
C LEU A 57 8.06 4.94 -0.02
N GLN A 58 7.29 5.35 0.98
CA GLN A 58 7.73 5.29 2.37
C GLN A 58 7.99 3.85 2.81
N ALA A 59 7.13 2.93 2.41
CA ALA A 59 7.30 1.51 2.72
C ALA A 59 8.57 0.96 2.08
N GLU A 60 8.85 1.30 0.82
CA GLU A 60 10.07 0.89 0.14
C GLU A 60 11.30 1.44 0.84
N GLU A 61 11.31 2.71 1.19
CA GLU A 61 12.44 3.33 1.89
C GLU A 61 12.70 2.66 3.22
N THR A 62 11.66 2.36 3.99
CA THR A 62 11.78 1.66 5.25
C THR A 62 12.33 0.25 5.05
N ALA A 63 11.83 -0.46 4.04
CA ALA A 63 12.28 -1.83 3.74
C ALA A 63 13.75 -1.85 3.34
N PHE A 64 14.18 -0.93 2.46
CA PHE A 64 15.58 -0.86 2.05
C PHE A 64 16.49 -0.47 3.21
N ALA A 65 16.05 0.43 4.09
CA ALA A 65 16.81 0.78 5.28
C ALA A 65 17.00 -0.42 6.20
N LEU A 66 15.97 -1.24 6.35
CA LEU A 66 16.07 -2.47 7.14
C LEU A 66 17.06 -3.44 6.55
N LEU A 67 17.05 -3.62 5.22
CA LEU A 67 17.98 -4.52 4.54
C LEU A 67 19.41 -4.02 4.61
N ALA A 68 19.62 -2.71 4.45
CA ALA A 68 20.95 -2.12 4.40
C ALA A 68 21.61 -2.05 5.78
N LEU A 69 20.84 -1.75 6.83
CA LEU A 69 21.39 -1.45 8.14
C LEU A 69 21.49 -2.65 9.07
N GLN A 70 20.65 -3.64 8.90
CA GLN A 70 20.46 -4.68 9.91
C GLN A 70 20.93 -6.06 9.50
N ALA A 71 21.39 -6.28 8.26
CA ALA A 71 21.83 -7.59 7.78
C ALA A 71 20.92 -8.72 8.33
N PRO A 72 19.65 -8.73 7.99
CA PRO A 72 18.67 -9.61 8.63
C PRO A 72 18.94 -11.09 8.36
N VAL A 73 18.58 -11.95 9.33
CA VAL A 73 18.58 -13.40 9.11
C VAL A 73 17.46 -13.79 8.14
N ALA A 74 17.50 -15.03 7.63
CA ALA A 74 16.61 -15.47 6.55
C ALA A 74 15.13 -15.20 6.82
N THR A 75 14.65 -15.43 8.05
CA THR A 75 13.25 -15.20 8.40
C THR A 75 12.88 -13.72 8.30
N ASP A 76 13.74 -12.84 8.81
CA ASP A 76 13.53 -11.41 8.77
C ASP A 76 13.63 -10.89 7.35
N LEU A 77 14.53 -11.43 6.54
CA LEU A 77 14.65 -11.08 5.13
C LEU A 77 13.36 -11.42 4.37
N ARG A 78 12.80 -12.60 4.62
CA ARG A 78 11.54 -13.00 4.00
C ARG A 78 10.40 -12.08 4.39
N ALA A 79 10.37 -11.64 5.67
CA ALA A 79 9.36 -10.70 6.13
C ALA A 79 9.44 -9.38 5.37
N VAL A 80 10.64 -8.85 5.16
CA VAL A 80 10.83 -7.60 4.44
C VAL A 80 10.46 -7.74 2.96
N VAL A 81 10.88 -8.84 2.33
CA VAL A 81 10.52 -9.09 0.92
C VAL A 81 9.01 -9.25 0.76
N SER A 82 8.36 -9.97 1.69
CA SER A 82 6.90 -10.11 1.66
C SER A 82 6.21 -8.75 1.82
N ALA A 83 6.76 -7.88 2.67
CA ALA A 83 6.22 -6.52 2.85
C ALA A 83 6.28 -5.74 1.54
N LEU A 84 7.39 -5.82 0.81
CA LEU A 84 7.52 -5.16 -0.48
C LEU A 84 6.50 -5.67 -1.50
N ARG A 85 6.25 -6.97 -1.51
CA ARG A 85 5.24 -7.56 -2.39
C ARG A 85 3.83 -7.10 -2.04
N ILE A 86 3.52 -7.04 -0.75
CA ILE A 86 2.21 -6.56 -0.30
C ILE A 86 2.00 -5.12 -0.73
N ALA A 87 3.02 -4.27 -0.57
CA ALA A 87 2.93 -2.88 -1.00
C ALA A 87 2.66 -2.76 -2.50
N ALA A 88 3.38 -3.55 -3.31
CA ALA A 88 3.20 -3.55 -4.76
C ALA A 88 1.79 -4.03 -5.14
N ASP A 89 1.31 -5.07 -4.47
CA ASP A 89 -0.03 -5.59 -4.73
C ASP A 89 -1.12 -4.61 -4.33
N ALA A 90 -0.96 -3.91 -3.20
CA ALA A 90 -1.91 -2.89 -2.78
C ALA A 90 -1.96 -1.73 -3.78
N GLN A 91 -0.82 -1.30 -4.29
CA GLN A 91 -0.77 -0.27 -5.33
C GLN A 91 -1.46 -0.72 -6.60
N ARG A 92 -1.27 -1.97 -7.01
CA ARG A 92 -1.94 -2.52 -8.19
C ARG A 92 -3.44 -2.56 -8.01
N MET A 93 -3.90 -2.92 -6.81
CA MET A 93 -5.34 -2.91 -6.51
C MET A 93 -5.93 -1.52 -6.68
N VAL A 94 -5.22 -0.48 -6.23
CA VAL A 94 -5.67 0.90 -6.39
C VAL A 94 -5.67 1.32 -7.86
N GLU A 95 -4.67 0.91 -8.63
CA GLU A 95 -4.63 1.18 -10.07
C GLU A 95 -5.86 0.58 -10.77
N LEU A 96 -6.23 -0.64 -10.40
CA LEU A 96 -7.44 -1.26 -10.93
C LEU A 96 -8.70 -0.52 -10.51
N ALA A 97 -8.76 -0.05 -9.26
CA ALA A 97 -9.88 0.76 -8.79
C ALA A 97 -9.98 2.08 -9.57
N VAL A 98 -8.85 2.70 -9.88
CA VAL A 98 -8.82 3.91 -10.70
C VAL A 98 -9.36 3.63 -12.09
N HIS A 99 -9.00 2.49 -12.70
CA HIS A 99 -9.53 2.13 -14.01
C HIS A 99 -11.05 1.97 -13.97
N VAL A 100 -11.60 1.35 -12.92
CA VAL A 100 -13.04 1.24 -12.74
C VAL A 100 -13.67 2.62 -12.58
N ALA A 101 -13.06 3.48 -11.79
CA ALA A 101 -13.54 4.85 -11.57
C ALA A 101 -13.54 5.67 -12.87
N GLU A 102 -12.53 5.47 -13.72
CA GLU A 102 -12.46 6.17 -15.01
C GLU A 102 -13.58 5.77 -15.97
N ILE A 103 -14.04 4.53 -15.87
CA ILE A 103 -15.17 4.05 -16.66
C ILE A 103 -16.47 4.73 -16.20
N ALA A 104 -16.55 5.00 -14.90
CA ALA A 104 -17.72 5.69 -14.37
C ALA A 104 -17.74 7.16 -14.78
#